data_615f7527edeee2f30e96068ec729c579
#
_entry.id   615f7527edeee2f30e96068ec729c579
#
_cell.length_a   1.000
_cell.length_b   1.000
_cell.length_c   1.000
_cell.angle_alpha   90.00
_cell.angle_beta   90.00
_cell.angle_gamma   90.00
#
_symmetry.space_group_name_H-M   'P 1'
#
loop_
_entity.id
_entity.type
_entity.pdbx_description
1 polymer ?
#
loop_
_entity_poly.entity_id
_entity_poly.type
_entity_poly.pdbx_seq_one_letter_code
_entity_poly.pdbx_strand_id
1 'polypeptide(L)'
;MKKIEIAVCDDEQIYIDRIVKYIEVYSEEYEIDINIKTYNAGRELLDDVEKDISKFDIIFLDVEMPDIDGVDTARGIRKISDDVIICFITSFERYAIAAYGVEALAYVVKPVVYAELKRVLSRAVVMVQYAFDHKEAEERYIEVPVAKDTRIVDIR
;
A
#
# COMPACT_ATOMS: atom_id res chain seq x y z
N MET A 1 1.91 -10.37 -14.71
CA MET A 1 1.86 -9.36 -13.62
C MET A 1 1.40 -10.02 -12.34
N LYS A 2 1.94 -9.57 -11.24
CA LYS A 2 1.48 -10.13 -9.97
C LYS A 2 0.10 -9.58 -9.62
N LYS A 3 -0.67 -10.36 -8.86
CA LYS A 3 -1.91 -9.92 -8.26
C LYS A 3 -1.59 -8.88 -7.18
N ILE A 4 -2.33 -7.79 -7.13
CA ILE A 4 -2.10 -6.70 -6.18
C ILE A 4 -3.03 -6.88 -4.99
N GLU A 5 -2.48 -6.85 -3.77
CA GLU A 5 -3.23 -6.97 -2.53
C GLU A 5 -3.38 -5.59 -1.91
N ILE A 6 -4.60 -5.12 -1.75
CA ILE A 6 -4.88 -3.77 -1.24
C ILE A 6 -5.74 -3.83 0.01
N ALA A 7 -5.37 -3.06 1.02
CA ALA A 7 -6.20 -2.83 2.20
C ALA A 7 -6.81 -1.44 2.14
N VAL A 8 -8.05 -1.32 2.56
CA VAL A 8 -8.74 -0.04 2.70
C VAL A 8 -9.26 0.04 4.13
N CYS A 9 -8.83 1.06 4.87
CA CYS A 9 -9.16 1.21 6.29
C CYS A 9 -9.77 2.58 6.56
N ASP A 10 -11.00 2.60 7.04
CA ASP A 10 -11.73 3.83 7.38
C ASP A 10 -12.87 3.44 8.32
N ASP A 11 -13.15 4.24 9.34
CA ASP A 11 -14.22 3.93 10.28
C ASP A 11 -15.60 4.25 9.72
N GLU A 12 -15.69 4.92 8.58
CA GLU A 12 -16.97 5.23 7.93
C GLU A 12 -17.14 4.39 6.68
N GLN A 13 -18.14 3.52 6.70
CA GLN A 13 -18.37 2.57 5.61
C GLN A 13 -18.61 3.24 4.26
N ILE A 14 -19.21 4.42 4.24
CA ILE A 14 -19.49 5.11 2.99
C ILE A 14 -18.21 5.45 2.22
N TYR A 15 -17.13 5.76 2.93
CA TYR A 15 -15.84 6.04 2.28
C TYR A 15 -15.15 4.77 1.84
N ILE A 16 -15.26 3.71 2.62
CA ILE A 16 -14.74 2.40 2.19
C ILE A 16 -15.42 2.00 0.88
N ASP A 17 -16.74 2.08 0.83
CA ASP A 17 -17.49 1.67 -0.36
C ASP A 17 -17.08 2.46 -1.59
N ARG A 18 -16.88 3.76 -1.42
CA ARG A 18 -16.47 4.63 -2.54
C ARG A 18 -15.07 4.25 -3.06
N ILE A 19 -14.13 4.07 -2.16
CA ILE A 19 -12.77 3.73 -2.54
C ILE A 19 -12.72 2.36 -3.19
N VAL A 20 -13.42 1.39 -2.61
CA VAL A 20 -13.51 0.05 -3.18
C VAL A 20 -14.07 0.09 -4.59
N LYS A 21 -15.14 0.88 -4.80
CA LYS A 21 -15.73 1.03 -6.13
C LYS A 21 -14.73 1.59 -7.13
N TYR A 22 -13.99 2.61 -6.74
CA TYR A 22 -12.98 3.19 -7.62
C TYR A 22 -11.88 2.21 -7.96
N ILE A 23 -11.43 1.41 -6.98
CA ILE A 23 -10.41 0.40 -7.22
C ILE A 23 -10.93 -0.67 -8.18
N GLU A 24 -12.19 -1.07 -8.04
CA GLU A 24 -12.81 -2.04 -8.93
C GLU A 24 -12.89 -1.52 -10.36
N VAL A 25 -13.28 -0.25 -10.52
CA VAL A 25 -13.32 0.38 -11.85
C VAL A 25 -11.92 0.39 -12.47
N TYR A 26 -10.92 0.76 -11.68
CA TYR A 26 -9.53 0.76 -12.13
C TYR A 26 -9.07 -0.64 -12.54
N SER A 27 -9.37 -1.63 -11.74
CA SER A 27 -9.01 -3.02 -12.01
C SER A 27 -9.57 -3.49 -13.35
N GLU A 28 -10.82 -3.17 -13.63
CA GLU A 28 -11.45 -3.51 -14.91
C GLU A 28 -10.85 -2.73 -16.08
N GLU A 29 -10.67 -1.43 -15.89
CA GLU A 29 -10.18 -0.56 -16.96
C GLU A 29 -8.79 -0.98 -17.44
N TYR A 30 -7.92 -1.33 -16.53
CA TYR A 30 -6.53 -1.66 -16.84
C TYR A 30 -6.22 -3.15 -16.82
N GLU A 31 -7.25 -3.98 -16.61
CA GLU A 31 -7.11 -5.44 -16.58
C GLU A 31 -6.01 -5.88 -15.61
N ILE A 32 -6.05 -5.31 -14.41
CA ILE A 32 -5.11 -5.65 -13.33
C ILE A 32 -5.87 -6.43 -12.28
N ASP A 33 -5.31 -7.56 -11.87
CA ASP A 33 -5.93 -8.42 -10.86
C ASP A 33 -5.66 -7.85 -9.47
N ILE A 34 -6.71 -7.41 -8.78
CA ILE A 34 -6.61 -6.76 -7.48
C ILE A 34 -7.54 -7.46 -6.48
N ASN A 35 -6.99 -7.81 -5.32
CA ASN A 35 -7.76 -8.24 -4.16
C ASN A 35 -7.85 -7.09 -3.18
N ILE A 36 -9.02 -6.90 -2.58
CA ILE A 36 -9.25 -5.83 -1.62
C ILE A 36 -9.74 -6.42 -0.31
N LYS A 37 -9.14 -5.99 0.80
CA LYS A 37 -9.66 -6.29 2.13
C LYS A 37 -9.94 -4.98 2.85
N THR A 38 -11.08 -4.90 3.54
CA THR A 38 -11.51 -3.67 4.18
C THR A 38 -11.48 -3.81 5.69
N TYR A 39 -11.22 -2.69 6.37
CA TYR A 39 -11.13 -2.60 7.82
C TYR A 39 -11.84 -1.35 8.30
N ASN A 40 -12.54 -1.45 9.43
CA ASN A 40 -13.21 -0.30 10.03
C ASN A 40 -12.42 0.29 11.19
N ALA A 41 -11.29 -0.31 11.54
CA ALA A 41 -10.46 0.14 12.66
C ALA A 41 -8.99 -0.10 12.36
N GLY A 42 -8.14 0.84 12.79
CA GLY A 42 -6.70 0.71 12.58
C GLY A 42 -6.10 -0.48 13.30
N ARG A 43 -6.62 -0.83 14.47
CA ARG A 43 -6.10 -1.97 15.23
C ARG A 43 -6.28 -3.27 14.46
N GLU A 44 -7.42 -3.46 13.81
CA GLU A 44 -7.66 -4.68 13.04
C GLU A 44 -6.69 -4.81 11.88
N LEU A 45 -6.44 -3.71 11.18
CA LEU A 45 -5.48 -3.69 10.09
C LEU A 45 -4.08 -4.01 10.60
N LEU A 46 -3.65 -3.36 11.67
CA LEU A 46 -2.32 -3.55 12.22
C LEU A 46 -2.12 -4.99 12.69
N ASP A 47 -3.13 -5.58 13.34
CA ASP A 47 -3.05 -6.96 13.79
C ASP A 47 -2.84 -7.91 12.60
N ASP A 48 -3.54 -7.71 11.51
CA ASP A 48 -3.38 -8.55 10.33
C ASP A 48 -2.00 -8.40 9.70
N VAL A 49 -1.48 -7.16 9.64
CA VAL A 49 -0.14 -6.92 9.09
C VAL A 49 0.93 -7.54 9.99
N GLU A 50 0.74 -7.48 11.32
CA GLU A 50 1.67 -8.12 12.25
C GLU A 50 1.74 -9.63 12.09
N LYS A 51 0.63 -10.24 11.71
CA LYS A 51 0.60 -11.70 11.48
C LYS A 51 1.28 -12.08 10.18
N ASP A 52 1.23 -11.22 9.17
CA ASP A 52 1.83 -11.47 7.85
C ASP A 52 2.25 -10.14 7.26
N ILE A 53 3.55 -9.84 7.34
CA ILE A 53 4.10 -8.55 6.91
C ILE A 53 4.01 -8.36 5.40
N SER A 54 3.80 -9.44 4.65
CA SER A 54 3.69 -9.38 3.19
C SER A 54 2.24 -9.40 2.70
N LYS A 55 1.28 -9.27 3.61
CA LYS A 55 -0.14 -9.44 3.27
C LYS A 55 -0.63 -8.43 2.25
N PHE A 56 -0.17 -7.19 2.34
CA PHE A 56 -0.64 -6.11 1.47
C PHE A 56 0.49 -5.46 0.72
N ASP A 57 0.20 -5.06 -0.50
CA ASP A 57 1.10 -4.25 -1.33
C ASP A 57 0.84 -2.77 -1.17
N ILE A 58 -0.44 -2.40 -1.01
CA ILE A 58 -0.89 -1.01 -0.93
C ILE A 58 -1.93 -0.91 0.18
N ILE A 59 -1.83 0.12 1.00
CA ILE A 59 -2.80 0.39 2.07
C ILE A 59 -3.33 1.81 1.89
N PHE A 60 -4.66 1.94 1.77
CA PHE A 60 -5.36 3.21 1.82
C PHE A 60 -5.91 3.37 3.23
N LEU A 61 -5.60 4.48 3.90
CA LEU A 61 -5.78 4.61 5.33
C LEU A 61 -6.29 6.00 5.69
N ASP A 62 -7.42 6.06 6.39
CA ASP A 62 -7.91 7.30 6.97
C ASP A 62 -7.11 7.62 8.22
N VAL A 63 -7.03 8.91 8.57
CA VAL A 63 -6.27 9.35 9.75
C VAL A 63 -7.13 9.33 11.00
N GLU A 64 -8.30 9.99 11.00
CA GLU A 64 -9.09 10.09 12.23
C GLU A 64 -10.04 8.91 12.40
N MET A 65 -9.68 8.04 13.31
CA MET A 65 -10.45 6.85 13.68
C MET A 65 -10.48 6.71 15.20
N PRO A 66 -11.53 6.07 15.76
CA PRO A 66 -11.77 6.16 17.22
C PRO A 66 -10.74 5.49 18.13
N ASP A 67 -10.21 4.31 17.75
CA ASP A 67 -9.35 3.56 18.66
C ASP A 67 -7.87 3.94 18.50
N ILE A 68 -7.32 3.77 17.33
CA ILE A 68 -5.95 4.16 16.99
C ILE A 68 -6.05 4.91 15.67
N ASP A 69 -5.46 6.10 15.61
CA ASP A 69 -5.57 6.88 14.38
C ASP A 69 -4.69 6.30 13.27
N GLY A 70 -4.89 6.80 12.04
CA GLY A 70 -4.18 6.28 10.88
C GLY A 70 -2.69 6.54 10.91
N VAL A 71 -2.26 7.65 11.51
CA VAL A 71 -0.82 7.95 11.59
C VAL A 71 -0.14 6.95 12.52
N ASP A 72 -0.74 6.67 13.67
CA ASP A 72 -0.18 5.69 14.61
C ASP A 72 -0.26 4.28 14.04
N THR A 73 -1.33 3.97 13.30
CA THR A 73 -1.43 2.69 12.59
C THR A 73 -0.28 2.56 11.59
N ALA A 74 -0.04 3.60 10.81
CA ALA A 74 1.05 3.60 9.82
C ALA A 74 2.42 3.47 10.47
N ARG A 75 2.62 4.14 11.62
CA ARG A 75 3.88 3.99 12.36
C ARG A 75 4.09 2.56 12.82
N GLY A 76 3.02 1.92 13.30
CA GLY A 76 3.08 0.52 13.68
C GLY A 76 3.44 -0.38 12.50
N ILE A 77 2.85 -0.12 11.35
CA ILE A 77 3.17 -0.86 10.13
C ILE A 77 4.63 -0.66 9.73
N ARG A 78 5.12 0.58 9.81
CA ARG A 78 6.52 0.88 9.43
C ARG A 78 7.55 0.23 10.35
N LYS A 79 7.18 -0.12 11.57
CA LYS A 79 8.09 -0.86 12.46
C LYS A 79 8.36 -2.27 11.97
N ILE A 80 7.48 -2.82 11.14
CA ILE A 80 7.59 -4.20 10.68
C ILE A 80 7.73 -4.32 9.17
N SER A 81 7.45 -3.26 8.41
CA SER A 81 7.56 -3.29 6.95
C SER A 81 7.88 -1.91 6.41
N ASP A 82 9.01 -1.80 5.72
CA ASP A 82 9.37 -0.58 5.00
C ASP A 82 8.80 -0.57 3.59
N ASP A 83 8.36 -1.72 3.09
CA ASP A 83 8.07 -1.89 1.66
C ASP A 83 6.64 -1.61 1.27
N VAL A 84 5.68 -1.81 2.18
CA VAL A 84 4.27 -1.62 1.83
C VAL A 84 4.01 -0.15 1.50
N ILE A 85 3.22 0.08 0.46
CA ILE A 85 2.88 1.44 0.05
C ILE A 85 1.69 1.92 0.88
N ILE A 86 1.85 3.06 1.53
CA ILE A 86 0.80 3.67 2.35
C ILE A 86 0.33 4.95 1.69
N CYS A 87 -0.99 5.10 1.54
CA CYS A 87 -1.62 6.30 1.03
C CYS A 87 -2.71 6.71 2.00
N PHE A 88 -2.66 7.96 2.47
CA PHE A 88 -3.71 8.47 3.35
C PHE A 88 -4.85 9.07 2.52
N ILE A 89 -6.08 8.78 2.94
CA ILE A 89 -7.28 9.40 2.36
C ILE A 89 -8.12 9.88 3.54
N THR A 90 -8.11 11.19 3.78
CA THR A 90 -8.67 11.75 5.01
C THR A 90 -9.28 13.12 4.76
N SER A 91 -10.15 13.56 5.68
CA SER A 91 -10.74 14.90 5.63
C SER A 91 -9.82 15.98 6.22
N PHE A 92 -8.68 15.62 6.79
CA PHE A 92 -7.85 16.53 7.55
C PHE A 92 -6.50 16.78 6.92
N GLU A 93 -6.26 18.02 6.48
CA GLU A 93 -5.00 18.39 5.85
C GLU A 93 -3.84 18.51 6.84
N ARG A 94 -4.14 18.73 8.13
CA ARG A 94 -3.12 19.01 9.13
C ARG A 94 -2.18 17.85 9.44
N TYR A 95 -2.48 16.65 8.93
CA TYR A 95 -1.65 15.48 9.17
C TYR A 95 -0.65 15.21 8.05
N ALA A 96 -0.54 16.09 7.05
CA ALA A 96 0.32 15.86 5.91
C ALA A 96 1.79 15.70 6.30
N ILE A 97 2.26 16.46 7.30
CA ILE A 97 3.64 16.36 7.77
C ILE A 97 3.89 15.00 8.42
N ALA A 98 2.92 14.52 9.21
CA ALA A 98 3.04 13.20 9.83
C ALA A 98 3.05 12.08 8.77
N ALA A 99 2.30 12.26 7.68
CA ALA A 99 2.31 11.33 6.56
C ALA A 99 3.68 11.24 5.92
N TYR A 100 4.37 12.37 5.80
CA TYR A 100 5.73 12.38 5.30
C TYR A 100 6.65 11.53 6.21
N GLY A 101 6.45 11.62 7.51
CA GLY A 101 7.25 10.89 8.49
C GLY A 101 7.14 9.38 8.41
N VAL A 102 6.04 8.84 7.82
CA VAL A 102 5.88 7.41 7.61
C VAL A 102 6.10 7.03 6.13
N GLU A 103 6.65 7.94 5.36
CA GLU A 103 6.96 7.73 3.95
C GLU A 103 5.75 7.30 3.14
N ALA A 104 4.63 8.00 3.33
CA ALA A 104 3.43 7.76 2.54
C ALA A 104 3.66 8.19 1.10
N LEU A 105 3.14 7.41 0.16
CA LEU A 105 3.22 7.75 -1.26
C LEU A 105 2.33 8.96 -1.58
N ALA A 106 1.19 9.06 -0.93
CA ALA A 106 0.22 10.10 -1.23
C ALA A 106 -0.57 10.47 0.01
N TYR A 107 -1.07 11.70 0.01
CA TYR A 107 -1.97 12.22 1.03
C TYR A 107 -3.12 12.90 0.28
N VAL A 108 -4.29 12.27 0.31
CA VAL A 108 -5.44 12.71 -0.46
C VAL A 108 -6.51 13.22 0.49
N VAL A 109 -7.04 14.43 0.24
CA VAL A 109 -8.06 15.03 1.08
C VAL A 109 -9.44 14.71 0.51
N LYS A 110 -10.33 14.23 1.38
CA LYS A 110 -11.71 13.93 1.00
C LYS A 110 -12.46 15.23 0.64
N PRO A 111 -13.40 15.20 -0.27
CA PRO A 111 -13.90 14.04 -1.00
C PRO A 111 -12.97 13.63 -2.14
N VAL A 112 -12.67 12.33 -2.22
CA VAL A 112 -11.80 11.83 -3.26
C VAL A 112 -12.61 11.59 -4.54
N VAL A 113 -12.04 11.97 -5.68
CA VAL A 113 -12.65 11.70 -6.98
C VAL A 113 -11.84 10.62 -7.69
N TYR A 114 -12.48 9.93 -8.62
CA TYR A 114 -11.85 8.80 -9.30
C TYR A 114 -10.55 9.20 -10.00
N ALA A 115 -10.55 10.34 -10.69
CA ALA A 115 -9.32 10.77 -11.41
C ALA A 115 -8.12 10.89 -10.50
N GLU A 116 -8.31 11.37 -9.27
CA GLU A 116 -7.24 11.50 -8.31
C GLU A 116 -6.79 10.15 -7.77
N LEU A 117 -7.73 9.29 -7.43
CA LEU A 117 -7.39 7.96 -6.95
C LEU A 117 -6.71 7.13 -8.03
N LYS A 118 -7.18 7.26 -9.26
CA LYS A 118 -6.58 6.59 -10.42
C LYS A 118 -5.12 6.96 -10.58
N ARG A 119 -4.78 8.25 -10.42
CA ARG A 119 -3.40 8.69 -10.51
C ARG A 119 -2.54 8.08 -9.42
N VAL A 120 -3.04 8.03 -8.20
CA VAL A 120 -2.33 7.44 -7.07
C VAL A 120 -2.17 5.93 -7.28
N LEU A 121 -3.23 5.25 -7.67
CA LEU A 121 -3.19 3.82 -7.95
C LEU A 121 -2.17 3.48 -9.04
N SER A 122 -2.15 4.28 -10.11
CA SER A 122 -1.22 4.01 -11.22
C SER A 122 0.23 4.07 -10.75
N ARG A 123 0.56 5.07 -9.92
CA ARG A 123 1.91 5.17 -9.36
C ARG A 123 2.22 3.99 -8.44
N ALA A 124 1.29 3.64 -7.58
CA ALA A 124 1.48 2.55 -6.63
C ALA A 124 1.65 1.21 -7.34
N VAL A 125 0.81 0.94 -8.35
CA VAL A 125 0.88 -0.31 -9.09
C VAL A 125 2.21 -0.45 -9.83
N VAL A 126 2.70 0.63 -10.44
CA VAL A 126 4.01 0.61 -11.09
C VAL A 126 5.11 0.26 -10.09
N MET A 127 5.07 0.86 -8.90
CA MET A 127 6.07 0.57 -7.87
C MET A 127 6.01 -0.88 -7.41
N VAL A 128 4.81 -1.42 -7.21
CA VAL A 128 4.63 -2.81 -6.79
C VAL A 128 5.16 -3.78 -7.85
N GLN A 129 4.83 -3.55 -9.12
CA GLN A 129 5.28 -4.42 -10.20
C GLN A 129 6.78 -4.33 -10.38
N TYR A 130 7.34 -3.13 -10.29
CA TYR A 130 8.79 -2.95 -10.38
C TYR A 130 9.51 -3.73 -9.29
N ALA A 131 9.06 -3.60 -8.04
CA ALA A 131 9.66 -4.30 -6.92
C ALA A 131 9.56 -5.82 -7.07
N PHE A 132 8.43 -6.30 -7.55
CA PHE A 132 8.20 -7.72 -7.77
C PHE A 132 9.16 -8.26 -8.83
N ASP A 133 9.30 -7.57 -9.96
CA ASP A 133 10.16 -7.98 -11.06
C ASP A 133 11.62 -7.99 -10.63
N HIS A 134 12.04 -7.00 -9.85
CA HIS A 134 13.41 -6.94 -9.34
C HIS A 134 13.73 -8.04 -8.35
N LYS A 135 12.80 -8.33 -7.46
CA LYS A 135 12.96 -9.42 -6.51
C LYS A 135 13.11 -10.76 -7.22
N GLU A 136 12.29 -10.99 -8.24
CA GLU A 136 12.35 -12.20 -9.03
C GLU A 136 13.68 -12.34 -9.76
N ALA A 137 14.18 -11.25 -10.33
CA ALA A 137 15.46 -11.22 -11.01
C ALA A 137 16.62 -11.52 -10.06
N GLU A 138 16.57 -10.96 -8.85
CA GLU A 138 17.59 -11.22 -7.84
C GLU A 138 17.61 -12.68 -7.43
N GLU A 139 16.45 -13.28 -7.26
CA GLU A 139 16.36 -14.69 -6.89
C GLU A 139 16.94 -15.58 -7.98
N ARG A 140 16.63 -15.29 -9.25
CA ARG A 140 17.20 -16.05 -10.37
C ARG A 140 18.70 -15.91 -10.44
N TYR A 141 19.21 -14.71 -10.18
CA TYR A 141 20.64 -14.47 -10.21
C TYR A 141 21.36 -15.24 -9.12
N ILE A 142 20.80 -15.30 -7.95
CA ILE A 142 21.40 -16.02 -6.81
C ILE A 142 21.50 -17.50 -7.10
N GLU A 143 20.62 -18.05 -7.92
CA GLU A 143 20.60 -19.45 -8.26
C GLU A 143 21.67 -19.84 -9.29
N VAL A 144 22.33 -18.89 -9.92
CA VAL A 144 23.34 -19.18 -10.92
C VAL A 144 24.61 -19.73 -10.26
N PRO A 145 25.12 -20.88 -10.72
CA PRO A 145 26.26 -21.53 -10.06
C PRO A 145 27.57 -20.76 -10.08
N VAL A 146 27.72 -19.78 -10.96
CA VAL A 146 28.96 -18.97 -11.02
C VAL A 146 29.04 -17.96 -9.90
N ALA A 147 28.18 -18.05 -8.97
CA ALA A 147 27.99 -17.05 -7.95
C ALA A 147 29.15 -16.87 -7.00
N LYS A 148 30.17 -17.67 -7.04
CA LYS A 148 31.31 -17.44 -6.18
C LYS A 148 32.02 -16.12 -6.45
N ASP A 149 31.64 -15.45 -7.49
CA ASP A 149 32.18 -14.14 -7.81
C ASP A 149 31.49 -13.06 -6.98
N THR A 150 32.30 -12.21 -6.37
CA THR A 150 31.76 -11.20 -5.47
C THR A 150 30.97 -10.09 -6.15
N ARG A 151 31.01 -10.02 -7.45
CA ARG A 151 30.25 -8.99 -8.18
C ARG A 151 28.75 -9.13 -8.04
N ILE A 152 28.29 -10.22 -7.50
CA ILE A 152 26.88 -10.42 -7.26
C ILE A 152 26.26 -9.31 -6.43
N VAL A 153 27.04 -8.69 -5.59
CA VAL A 153 26.51 -7.63 -4.72
C VAL A 153 26.06 -6.40 -5.47
N ASP A 154 26.37 -6.29 -6.75
CA ASP A 154 26.03 -5.11 -7.52
C ASP A 154 24.71 -5.21 -8.25
N ILE A 155 23.93 -6.21 -7.98
CA ILE A 155 22.67 -6.42 -8.65
C ILE A 155 21.62 -5.34 -8.38
N ARG A 156 21.74 -4.60 -7.35
CA ARG A 156 20.74 -3.61 -6.96
C ARG A 156 20.42 -2.56 -8.02
#